data_11df4993c53f2f37fbd8c5dc085e4c68
#
_entry.id   11df4993c53f2f37fbd8c5dc085e4c68
#
_cell.length_a   1.000
_cell.length_b   1.000
_cell.length_c   1.000
_cell.angle_alpha   90.00
_cell.angle_beta   90.00
_cell.angle_gamma   90.00
#
_symmetry.space_group_name_H-M   'P 1'
#
loop_
_entity.id
_entity.type
_entity.pdbx_description
1 polymer ?
#
loop_
_entity_poly.entity_id
_entity_poly.type
_entity_poly.pdbx_seq_one_letter_code
_entity_poly.pdbx_strand_id
1 'polypeptide(L)'
;RRALKPQGLLLFSTFGPETLWELRSAFAHADAAPHVSPFVDIAGIGDALVNAGFFQPVVDREEEVTHYPNLPALMHELRALGATNALRSRRTTLTGRSRFAAASTAYETHRAAAGLPATWEIVSAMAWAPEPGAPIREGGADLVAVPVSKIPIRRRG
;
A
#
# COMPACT_ATOMS: atom_id res chain seq x y z
N ARG A 1 -2.84 -12.97 10.34
CA ARG A 1 -3.06 -13.44 11.71
C ARG A 1 -3.16 -14.97 11.80
N ARG A 2 -4.03 -15.62 11.02
CA ARG A 2 -4.25 -17.10 11.09
C ARG A 2 -2.99 -17.93 10.79
N ALA A 3 -2.04 -17.40 10.04
CA ALA A 3 -0.81 -18.10 9.67
C ALA A 3 0.32 -17.93 10.70
N LEU A 4 0.15 -17.04 11.67
CA LEU A 4 1.16 -16.76 12.69
C LEU A 4 0.86 -17.53 13.97
N LYS A 5 1.94 -17.96 14.65
CA LYS A 5 1.84 -18.46 16.03
C LYS A 5 1.44 -17.32 16.96
N PRO A 6 0.88 -17.61 18.16
CA PRO A 6 0.72 -16.60 19.20
C PRO A 6 2.03 -15.84 19.43
N GLN A 7 1.94 -14.54 19.62
CA GLN A 7 3.08 -13.62 19.75
C GLN A 7 4.05 -13.63 18.54
N GLY A 8 3.65 -14.23 17.41
CA GLY A 8 4.44 -14.19 16.17
C GLY A 8 4.47 -12.77 15.60
N LEU A 9 5.63 -12.37 15.10
CA LEU A 9 5.85 -11.05 14.48
C LEU A 9 5.34 -11.07 13.04
N LEU A 10 4.54 -10.07 12.67
CA LEU A 10 4.28 -9.64 11.31
C LEU A 10 5.18 -8.45 11.01
N LEU A 11 5.96 -8.53 9.96
CA LEU A 11 6.79 -7.43 9.46
C LEU A 11 6.64 -7.38 7.95
N PHE A 12 6.35 -6.20 7.41
CA PHE A 12 6.26 -5.98 5.96
C PHE A 12 6.55 -4.53 5.60
N SER A 13 6.88 -4.29 4.34
CA SER A 13 6.90 -2.97 3.73
C SER A 13 5.96 -2.92 2.53
N THR A 14 5.45 -1.75 2.24
CA THR A 14 4.60 -1.46 1.09
C THR A 14 4.83 -0.03 0.61
N PHE A 15 4.24 0.32 -0.52
CA PHE A 15 4.27 1.70 -0.99
C PHE A 15 3.10 2.50 -0.41
N GLY A 16 3.36 3.78 -0.16
CA GLY A 16 2.37 4.76 0.28
C GLY A 16 1.84 5.65 -0.87
N PRO A 17 0.85 6.50 -0.58
CA PRO A 17 0.12 7.27 -1.58
C PRO A 17 0.96 8.27 -2.37
N GLU A 18 2.08 8.75 -1.82
CA GLU A 18 2.97 9.68 -2.52
C GLU A 18 3.89 8.98 -3.55
N THR A 19 3.90 7.64 -3.57
CA THR A 19 4.71 6.90 -4.56
C THR A 19 4.31 7.26 -5.98
N LEU A 20 5.31 7.70 -6.77
CA LEU A 20 5.19 8.09 -8.18
C LEU A 20 4.09 9.15 -8.43
N TRP A 21 3.93 10.08 -7.49
CA TRP A 21 2.93 11.15 -7.62
C TRP A 21 3.19 12.03 -8.86
N GLU A 22 4.45 12.25 -9.22
CA GLU A 22 4.85 13.01 -10.42
C GLU A 22 4.39 12.28 -11.70
N LEU A 23 4.57 10.94 -11.74
CA LEU A 23 4.14 10.11 -12.85
C LEU A 23 2.61 10.12 -12.96
N ARG A 24 1.92 10.02 -11.83
CA ARG A 24 0.44 10.09 -11.74
C ARG A 24 -0.06 11.42 -12.25
N SER A 25 0.54 12.53 -11.80
CA SER A 25 0.22 13.88 -12.23
C SER A 25 0.43 14.06 -13.73
N ALA A 26 1.58 13.62 -14.25
CA ALA A 26 1.91 13.75 -15.67
C ALA A 26 0.94 12.98 -16.57
N PHE A 27 0.59 11.75 -16.22
CA PHE A 27 -0.38 10.97 -17.00
C PHE A 27 -1.81 11.48 -16.89
N ALA A 28 -2.19 12.15 -15.81
CA ALA A 28 -3.50 12.81 -15.70
C ALA A 28 -3.70 13.91 -16.75
N HIS A 29 -2.62 14.50 -17.29
CA HIS A 29 -2.67 15.43 -18.42
C HIS A 29 -2.88 14.72 -19.78
N ALA A 30 -2.58 13.43 -19.85
CA ALA A 30 -2.66 12.66 -21.09
C ALA A 30 -3.99 11.93 -21.26
N ASP A 31 -4.56 11.40 -20.18
CA ASP A 31 -5.88 10.78 -20.17
C ASP A 31 -6.43 10.60 -18.73
N ALA A 32 -7.70 10.18 -18.62
CA ALA A 32 -8.37 9.96 -17.34
C ALA A 32 -8.18 8.53 -16.78
N ALA A 33 -7.41 7.67 -17.44
CA ALA A 33 -7.19 6.32 -16.94
C ALA A 33 -6.16 6.31 -15.78
N PRO A 34 -6.32 5.45 -14.77
CA PRO A 34 -5.34 5.35 -13.71
C PRO A 34 -4.06 4.67 -14.22
N HIS A 35 -2.93 5.33 -14.06
CA HIS A 35 -1.61 4.83 -14.47
C HIS A 35 -0.75 4.34 -13.30
N VAL A 36 -1.00 4.83 -12.09
CA VAL A 36 -0.36 4.42 -10.85
C VAL A 36 -1.41 3.87 -9.91
N SER A 37 -1.09 2.79 -9.20
CA SER A 37 -1.99 2.19 -8.21
C SER A 37 -2.29 3.17 -7.07
N PRO A 38 -3.53 3.24 -6.57
CA PRO A 38 -3.81 3.91 -5.32
C PRO A 38 -3.24 3.04 -4.19
N PHE A 39 -2.37 3.62 -3.40
CA PHE A 39 -1.82 2.97 -2.21
C PHE A 39 -2.55 3.47 -0.96
N VAL A 40 -2.55 2.65 0.08
CA VAL A 40 -3.15 2.97 1.38
C VAL A 40 -2.16 3.83 2.17
N ASP A 41 -2.66 4.83 2.87
CA ASP A 41 -1.85 5.69 3.72
C ASP A 41 -1.45 5.00 5.04
N ILE A 42 -0.53 5.61 5.77
CA ILE A 42 -0.01 5.11 7.05
C ILE A 42 -1.11 4.87 8.08
N ALA A 43 -2.13 5.75 8.14
CA ALA A 43 -3.24 5.63 9.07
C ALA A 43 -4.11 4.41 8.72
N GLY A 44 -4.46 4.24 7.44
CA GLY A 44 -5.24 3.10 6.97
C GLY A 44 -4.53 1.75 7.18
N ILE A 45 -3.19 1.71 7.07
CA ILE A 45 -2.40 0.51 7.40
C ILE A 45 -2.48 0.21 8.90
N GLY A 46 -2.30 1.24 9.75
CA GLY A 46 -2.43 1.11 11.20
C GLY A 46 -3.81 0.60 11.61
N ASP A 47 -4.86 1.20 11.07
CA ASP A 47 -6.25 0.79 11.31
C ASP A 47 -6.52 -0.65 10.85
N ALA A 48 -6.00 -1.03 9.69
CA ALA A 48 -6.14 -2.40 9.18
C ALA A 48 -5.49 -3.43 10.12
N LEU A 49 -4.31 -3.12 10.68
CA LEU A 49 -3.63 -3.99 11.64
C LEU A 49 -4.42 -4.12 12.94
N VAL A 50 -4.91 -2.99 13.49
CA VAL A 50 -5.76 -2.99 14.70
C VAL A 50 -7.06 -3.77 14.46
N ASN A 51 -7.75 -3.51 13.35
CA ASN A 51 -9.00 -4.19 13.01
C ASN A 51 -8.79 -5.69 12.74
N ALA A 52 -7.64 -6.10 12.22
CA ALA A 52 -7.26 -7.49 12.08
C ALA A 52 -6.91 -8.16 13.42
N GLY A 53 -6.91 -7.41 14.51
CA GLY A 53 -6.63 -7.89 15.86
C GLY A 53 -5.16 -8.18 16.10
N PHE A 54 -4.27 -7.45 15.46
CA PHE A 54 -2.86 -7.45 15.82
C PHE A 54 -2.61 -6.57 17.04
N PHE A 55 -1.55 -6.88 17.75
CA PHE A 55 -1.16 -6.22 18.98
C PHE A 55 0.05 -5.31 18.75
N GLN A 56 0.05 -4.13 19.36
CA GLN A 56 1.13 -3.14 19.27
C GLN A 56 1.60 -2.86 17.82
N PRO A 57 0.71 -2.42 16.92
CA PRO A 57 1.15 -2.06 15.58
C PRO A 57 2.05 -0.83 15.65
N VAL A 58 3.18 -0.90 14.96
CA VAL A 58 4.08 0.22 14.71
C VAL A 58 4.16 0.39 13.22
N VAL A 59 3.91 1.59 12.74
CA VAL A 59 3.96 1.93 11.32
C VAL A 59 4.84 3.16 11.16
N ASP A 60 5.78 3.09 10.24
CA ASP A 60 6.70 4.16 9.91
C ASP A 60 6.68 4.41 8.40
N ARG A 61 7.06 5.62 7.98
CA ARG A 61 7.17 5.95 6.58
C ARG A 61 8.46 6.67 6.27
N GLU A 62 9.01 6.37 5.14
CA GLU A 62 10.22 6.97 4.58
C GLU A 62 9.95 7.40 3.15
N GLU A 63 10.54 8.53 2.74
CA GLU A 63 10.44 9.05 1.39
C GLU A 63 11.81 9.04 0.73
N GLU A 64 11.90 8.40 -0.42
CA GLU A 64 13.09 8.30 -1.26
C GLU A 64 12.79 8.91 -2.62
N VAL A 65 13.74 9.72 -3.15
CA VAL A 65 13.61 10.32 -4.48
C VAL A 65 14.74 9.84 -5.37
N THR A 66 14.38 9.09 -6.41
CA THR A 66 15.30 8.65 -7.45
C THR A 66 15.17 9.56 -8.67
N HIS A 67 16.28 9.84 -9.37
CA HIS A 67 16.27 10.71 -10.53
C HIS A 67 16.58 9.94 -11.82
N TYR A 68 15.83 10.24 -12.87
CA TYR A 68 15.94 9.59 -14.19
C TYR A 68 16.30 10.59 -15.28
N PRO A 69 17.04 10.20 -16.32
CA PRO A 69 17.35 11.07 -17.43
C PRO A 69 16.11 11.48 -18.22
N ASN A 70 15.11 10.61 -18.32
CA ASN A 70 13.86 10.81 -19.05
C ASN A 70 12.77 9.83 -18.63
N LEU A 71 11.52 10.09 -19.01
CA LEU A 71 10.37 9.21 -18.70
C LEU A 71 10.54 7.77 -19.24
N PRO A 72 11.06 7.51 -20.46
CA PRO A 72 11.31 6.15 -20.91
C PRO A 72 12.23 5.35 -20.00
N ALA A 73 13.28 5.96 -19.40
CA ALA A 73 14.18 5.29 -18.48
C ALA A 73 13.45 4.83 -17.22
N LEU A 74 12.64 5.70 -16.60
CA LEU A 74 11.78 5.32 -15.47
C LEU A 74 10.83 4.18 -15.85
N MET A 75 10.14 4.28 -17.01
CA MET A 75 9.20 3.24 -17.46
C MET A 75 9.88 1.90 -17.72
N HIS A 76 11.14 1.92 -18.17
CA HIS A 76 11.93 0.72 -18.38
C HIS A 76 12.26 0.04 -17.05
N GLU A 77 12.70 0.82 -16.06
CA GLU A 77 13.01 0.30 -14.72
C GLU A 77 11.77 -0.26 -14.02
N LEU A 78 10.64 0.47 -14.03
CA LEU A 78 9.37 -0.04 -13.50
C LEU A 78 8.97 -1.38 -14.11
N ARG A 79 9.18 -1.53 -15.42
CA ARG A 79 8.91 -2.81 -16.11
C ARG A 79 9.88 -3.90 -15.68
N ALA A 80 11.16 -3.59 -15.53
CA ALA A 80 12.18 -4.55 -15.09
C ALA A 80 11.91 -5.05 -13.67
N LEU A 81 11.39 -4.18 -12.80
CA LEU A 81 10.95 -4.53 -11.44
C LEU A 81 9.61 -5.29 -11.40
N GLY A 82 8.93 -5.45 -12.53
CA GLY A 82 7.59 -6.02 -12.57
C GLY A 82 6.50 -5.07 -12.04
N ALA A 83 6.83 -3.82 -11.76
CA ALA A 83 5.91 -2.80 -11.25
C ALA A 83 5.01 -2.24 -12.38
N THR A 84 4.28 -3.11 -13.02
CA THR A 84 3.33 -2.74 -14.08
C THR A 84 1.95 -2.47 -13.50
N ASN A 85 1.17 -1.64 -14.20
CA ASN A 85 -0.19 -1.32 -13.77
C ASN A 85 -1.10 -2.57 -13.80
N ALA A 86 -1.46 -3.09 -12.63
CA ALA A 86 -2.30 -4.27 -12.45
C ALA A 86 -3.78 -3.93 -12.14
N LEU A 87 -4.17 -2.65 -12.16
CA LEU A 87 -5.54 -2.24 -11.87
C LEU A 87 -6.55 -2.82 -12.87
N ARG A 88 -7.69 -3.25 -12.38
CA ARG A 88 -8.80 -3.69 -13.25
C ARG A 88 -9.32 -2.54 -14.13
N SER A 89 -9.30 -1.32 -13.62
CA SER A 89 -9.69 -0.09 -14.31
C SER A 89 -8.63 0.47 -15.25
N ARG A 90 -7.46 -0.18 -15.34
CA ARG A 90 -6.41 0.27 -16.25
C ARG A 90 -6.87 0.22 -17.71
N ARG A 91 -6.27 1.03 -18.53
CA ARG A 91 -6.41 0.90 -19.99
C ARG A 91 -5.86 -0.45 -20.45
N THR A 92 -6.65 -1.18 -21.23
CA THR A 92 -6.25 -2.47 -21.84
C THR A 92 -5.74 -2.31 -23.28
N THR A 93 -5.91 -1.12 -23.87
CA THR A 93 -5.41 -0.78 -25.20
C THR A 93 -4.03 -0.12 -25.11
N LEU A 94 -3.27 -0.12 -26.22
CA LEU A 94 -1.96 0.53 -26.29
C LEU A 94 -2.07 2.02 -25.95
N THR A 95 -1.11 2.51 -25.16
CA THR A 95 -0.92 3.95 -24.97
C THR A 95 -0.36 4.53 -26.25
N GLY A 96 -1.16 5.29 -26.99
CA GLY A 96 -0.75 5.91 -28.25
C GLY A 96 0.42 6.88 -28.06
N ARG A 97 1.20 7.10 -29.13
CA ARG A 97 2.38 8.00 -29.11
C ARG A 97 2.04 9.41 -28.63
N SER A 98 0.88 9.95 -29.00
CA SER A 98 0.44 11.29 -28.60
C SER A 98 0.23 11.41 -27.08
N ARG A 99 -0.40 10.40 -26.45
CA ARG A 99 -0.59 10.39 -25.00
C ARG A 99 0.72 10.26 -24.25
N PHE A 100 1.60 9.39 -24.74
CA PHE A 100 2.91 9.24 -24.12
C PHE A 100 3.74 10.53 -24.24
N ALA A 101 3.68 11.22 -25.38
CA ALA A 101 4.32 12.50 -25.58
C ALA A 101 3.74 13.57 -24.64
N ALA A 102 2.42 13.65 -24.49
CA ALA A 102 1.77 14.58 -23.58
C ALA A 102 2.19 14.34 -22.11
N ALA A 103 2.18 13.07 -21.68
CA ALA A 103 2.66 12.70 -20.34
C ALA A 103 4.15 13.04 -20.17
N SER A 104 4.99 12.78 -21.16
CA SER A 104 6.42 13.12 -21.12
C SER A 104 6.64 14.62 -20.99
N THR A 105 5.91 15.44 -21.77
CA THR A 105 5.98 16.90 -21.68
C THR A 105 5.52 17.39 -20.30
N ALA A 106 4.43 16.85 -19.76
CA ALA A 106 3.95 17.21 -18.43
C ALA A 106 4.96 16.79 -17.34
N TYR A 107 5.60 15.62 -17.49
CA TYR A 107 6.60 15.14 -16.53
C TYR A 107 7.86 16.02 -16.51
N GLU A 108 8.24 16.59 -17.67
CA GLU A 108 9.38 17.51 -17.76
C GLU A 108 9.22 18.76 -16.89
N THR A 109 8.02 19.15 -16.51
CA THR A 109 7.80 20.29 -15.59
C THR A 109 8.34 20.02 -14.18
N HIS A 110 8.55 18.77 -13.82
CA HIS A 110 9.14 18.36 -12.54
C HIS A 110 10.68 18.22 -12.60
N ARG A 111 11.31 18.47 -13.75
CA ARG A 111 12.76 18.29 -13.91
C ARG A 111 13.56 19.14 -12.93
N ALA A 112 14.41 18.47 -12.17
CA ALA A 112 15.41 19.06 -11.30
C ALA A 112 16.82 19.01 -11.94
N ALA A 113 17.81 19.59 -11.29
CA ALA A 113 19.20 19.53 -11.77
C ALA A 113 19.74 18.11 -11.89
N ALA A 114 19.30 17.19 -11.02
CA ALA A 114 19.70 15.78 -11.02
C ALA A 114 18.94 14.92 -12.05
N GLY A 115 17.87 15.43 -12.67
CA GLY A 115 17.04 14.71 -13.63
C GLY A 115 15.56 14.81 -13.31
N LEU A 116 14.76 13.89 -13.87
CA LEU A 116 13.34 13.76 -13.55
C LEU A 116 13.18 12.99 -12.23
N PRO A 117 12.55 13.57 -11.20
CA PRO A 117 12.34 12.90 -9.92
C PRO A 117 11.29 11.81 -10.04
N ALA A 118 11.45 10.74 -9.30
CA ALA A 118 10.43 9.75 -9.01
C ALA A 118 10.44 9.51 -7.50
N THR A 119 9.38 9.89 -6.85
CA THR A 119 9.20 9.77 -5.41
C THR A 119 8.71 8.37 -5.06
N TRP A 120 9.31 7.77 -4.04
CA TRP A 120 8.93 6.49 -3.47
C TRP A 120 8.62 6.69 -2.00
N GLU A 121 7.37 6.59 -1.64
CA GLU A 121 6.97 6.53 -0.24
C GLU A 121 6.95 5.07 0.19
N ILE A 122 7.83 4.71 1.12
CA ILE A 122 7.94 3.36 1.67
C ILE A 122 7.31 3.37 3.05
N VAL A 123 6.27 2.56 3.24
CA VAL A 123 5.63 2.38 4.54
C VAL A 123 6.05 1.03 5.08
N SER A 124 6.75 1.05 6.21
CA SER A 124 7.14 -0.14 6.95
C SER A 124 6.21 -0.34 8.14
N ALA A 125 5.75 -1.57 8.34
CA ALA A 125 4.81 -1.89 9.40
C ALA A 125 5.20 -3.17 10.11
N MET A 126 5.05 -3.17 11.43
CA MET A 126 5.19 -4.36 12.26
C MET A 126 4.08 -4.45 13.29
N ALA A 127 3.71 -5.67 13.66
CA ALA A 127 2.73 -5.95 14.70
C ALA A 127 2.87 -7.40 15.17
N TRP A 128 2.37 -7.71 16.35
CA TRP A 128 2.40 -9.06 16.90
C TRP A 128 1.03 -9.73 16.83
N ALA A 129 1.03 -11.03 16.55
CA ALA A 129 -0.16 -11.84 16.67
C ALA A 129 -0.54 -11.97 18.15
N PRO A 130 -1.83 -11.76 18.51
CA PRO A 130 -2.27 -11.85 19.90
C PRO A 130 -2.25 -13.28 20.41
N GLU A 131 -2.37 -13.43 21.73
CA GLU A 131 -2.59 -14.71 22.38
C GLU A 131 -3.91 -15.35 21.95
N PRO A 132 -4.04 -16.70 22.04
CA PRO A 132 -5.29 -17.38 21.79
C PRO A 132 -6.40 -16.85 22.70
N GLY A 133 -7.55 -16.48 22.11
CA GLY A 133 -8.69 -15.94 22.84
C GLY A 133 -8.61 -14.44 23.15
N ALA A 134 -7.57 -13.76 22.73
CA ALA A 134 -7.54 -12.30 22.80
C ALA A 134 -8.65 -11.66 21.95
N PRO A 135 -9.21 -10.52 22.38
CA PRO A 135 -10.26 -9.82 21.67
C PRO A 135 -9.88 -9.51 20.23
N ILE A 136 -10.85 -9.57 19.34
CA ILE A 136 -10.75 -9.11 17.96
C ILE A 136 -11.65 -7.88 17.84
N ARG A 137 -11.12 -6.79 17.34
CA ARG A 137 -11.94 -5.62 17.10
C ARG A 137 -12.64 -5.76 15.75
N GLU A 138 -13.98 -5.82 15.78
CA GLU A 138 -14.81 -5.92 14.58
C GLU A 138 -15.99 -4.96 14.72
N GLY A 139 -16.17 -4.09 13.72
CA GLY A 139 -17.26 -3.09 13.73
C GLY A 139 -17.22 -2.11 14.90
N GLY A 140 -16.03 -1.85 15.49
CA GLY A 140 -15.87 -0.95 16.65
C GLY A 140 -16.11 -1.63 18.02
N ALA A 141 -16.44 -2.93 18.05
CA ALA A 141 -16.61 -3.73 19.25
C ALA A 141 -15.49 -4.76 19.43
N ASP A 142 -15.10 -5.01 20.67
CA ASP A 142 -14.17 -6.09 21.01
C ASP A 142 -14.91 -7.43 21.15
N LEU A 143 -14.65 -8.33 20.22
CA LEU A 143 -15.20 -9.69 20.22
C LEU A 143 -14.23 -10.66 20.84
N VAL A 144 -14.67 -11.42 21.83
CA VAL A 144 -13.91 -12.50 22.47
C VAL A 144 -14.57 -13.84 22.20
N ALA A 145 -13.86 -14.76 21.55
CA ALA A 145 -14.33 -16.13 21.41
C ALA A 145 -14.08 -16.92 22.70
N VAL A 146 -15.13 -17.22 23.46
CA VAL A 146 -15.03 -18.09 24.64
C VAL A 146 -15.43 -19.51 24.22
N PRO A 147 -14.54 -20.53 24.37
CA PRO A 147 -14.90 -21.91 24.10
C PRO A 147 -16.10 -22.33 24.93
N VAL A 148 -17.09 -22.98 24.34
CA VAL A 148 -18.32 -23.46 25.04
C VAL A 148 -17.97 -24.31 26.25
N SER A 149 -16.87 -25.08 26.21
CA SER A 149 -16.37 -25.87 27.32
C SER A 149 -15.94 -25.09 28.58
N LYS A 150 -15.70 -23.78 28.42
CA LYS A 150 -15.34 -22.87 29.53
C LYS A 150 -16.53 -22.12 30.11
N ILE A 151 -17.74 -22.33 29.54
CA ILE A 151 -18.95 -21.69 30.05
C ILE A 151 -19.50 -22.58 31.17
N PRO A 152 -19.57 -22.11 32.45
CA PRO A 152 -20.10 -22.90 33.54
C PRO A 152 -21.60 -23.11 33.32
N ILE A 153 -22.02 -24.36 33.14
CA ILE A 153 -23.43 -24.74 33.06
C ILE A 153 -24.00 -24.72 34.46
N ARG A 154 -24.83 -23.74 34.78
CA ARG A 154 -25.57 -23.70 36.04
C ARG A 154 -26.64 -24.79 35.97
N ARG A 155 -26.43 -25.95 36.63
CA ARG A 155 -27.48 -26.93 36.83
C ARG A 155 -28.50 -26.30 37.79
N ARG A 156 -29.76 -26.15 37.36
CA ARG A 156 -30.87 -25.85 38.26
C ARG A 156 -31.07 -27.10 39.11
N GLY A 157 -30.86 -27.01 40.42
CA GLY A 157 -31.33 -27.96 41.41
C GLY A 157 -32.83 -27.79 41.66
#